data_27f8edeb19f259a404ee2325d8168747
#
_entry.id   27f8edeb19f259a404ee2325d8168747
#
_cell.length_a   1.000
_cell.length_b   1.000
_cell.length_c   1.000
_cell.angle_alpha   90.00
_cell.angle_beta   90.00
_cell.angle_gamma   90.00
#
_symmetry.space_group_name_H-M   'P 1'
#
loop_
_entity.id
_entity.type
_entity.pdbx_description
1 polymer ?
#
loop_
_entity_poly.entity_id
_entity_poly.type
_entity_poly.pdbx_seq_one_letter_code
_entity_poly.pdbx_strand_id
1 'polypeptide(L)'
;MLRWVFPLFVLGLLPLGSAADAQTLASIRASHRLDCGTVASLDDWNGEDVHGDLSALGGEICRAVAVTILGDSEGLAIHAFPAEPEALAALKAGAIQLAVGVSPSATVAMQYGIAFGPPVFFDTQRILVAKESGVADLAGLRDRVVCALDMSPPERTLRDEMTARNIPYALQSHSEQGELDAAVAVQRCVGTGMESRLAQSRANFHARVSDFVFLPERLALAPVVPAYPDKDPAFGRVVDWTIGALIEAEALGITKDNVVESGKRDDMRADQLLGHDFATAQALSLAHDWAAKVIAATGNYGEIFQRTTGGPYRLERGVNALWTQGGLMTPMPMR
;
A
#
# COMPACT_ATOMS: atom_id res chain seq x y z
N MET A 1 -69.21 -20.93 42.00
CA MET A 1 -68.52 -19.83 41.28
C MET A 1 -67.03 -20.05 41.35
N LEU A 2 -66.46 -20.66 40.33
CA LEU A 2 -65.04 -21.08 40.30
C LEU A 2 -64.28 -20.08 39.40
N ARG A 3 -63.43 -19.23 40.02
CA ARG A 3 -62.58 -18.27 39.31
C ARG A 3 -61.28 -18.97 38.84
N TRP A 4 -61.12 -19.14 37.55
CA TRP A 4 -59.86 -19.54 36.93
C TRP A 4 -58.93 -18.34 36.84
N VAL A 5 -57.74 -18.44 37.46
CA VAL A 5 -56.63 -17.50 37.32
C VAL A 5 -55.67 -18.10 36.32
N PHE A 6 -55.54 -17.45 35.15
CA PHE A 6 -54.49 -17.77 34.18
C PHE A 6 -53.20 -17.03 34.57
N PRO A 7 -52.06 -17.74 34.64
CA PRO A 7 -50.78 -17.03 34.78
C PRO A 7 -50.33 -16.49 33.43
N LEU A 8 -50.08 -15.17 33.34
CA LEU A 8 -49.42 -14.52 32.22
C LEU A 8 -47.94 -14.93 32.22
N PHE A 9 -47.55 -15.75 31.26
CA PHE A 9 -46.15 -16.01 30.94
C PHE A 9 -45.61 -14.81 30.14
N VAL A 10 -44.88 -13.91 30.80
CA VAL A 10 -44.10 -12.86 30.15
C VAL A 10 -42.85 -13.52 29.57
N LEU A 11 -42.88 -13.83 28.25
CA LEU A 11 -41.71 -14.25 27.50
C LEU A 11 -40.80 -13.04 27.36
N GLY A 12 -39.75 -12.97 28.18
CA GLY A 12 -38.70 -11.98 28.07
C GLY A 12 -37.94 -12.15 26.74
N LEU A 13 -38.19 -11.27 25.79
CA LEU A 13 -37.30 -11.08 24.64
C LEU A 13 -35.96 -10.55 25.17
N LEU A 14 -35.00 -11.46 25.32
CA LEU A 14 -33.58 -11.05 25.40
C LEU A 14 -33.23 -10.38 24.06
N PRO A 15 -32.66 -9.16 24.06
CA PRO A 15 -32.12 -8.59 22.87
C PRO A 15 -30.94 -9.47 22.47
N LEU A 16 -31.06 -10.20 21.36
CA LEU A 16 -29.94 -10.73 20.60
C LEU A 16 -29.19 -9.53 20.06
N GLY A 17 -28.33 -8.97 20.91
CA GLY A 17 -27.33 -7.98 20.49
C GLY A 17 -26.51 -8.60 19.39
N SER A 18 -26.50 -7.93 18.26
CA SER A 18 -25.79 -8.30 17.03
C SER A 18 -24.31 -8.59 17.31
N ALA A 19 -23.97 -9.85 17.40
CA ALA A 19 -22.58 -10.34 17.35
C ALA A 19 -22.05 -10.32 15.88
N ALA A 20 -22.54 -9.37 15.05
CA ALA A 20 -22.15 -9.29 13.65
C ALA A 20 -20.89 -8.45 13.39
N ASP A 21 -20.34 -7.78 14.41
CA ASP A 21 -19.35 -6.72 14.20
C ASP A 21 -17.88 -7.10 14.41
N ALA A 22 -17.56 -8.37 14.63
CA ALA A 22 -16.15 -8.82 14.80
C ALA A 22 -15.87 -10.11 14.02
N GLN A 23 -16.41 -10.21 12.79
CA GLN A 23 -16.41 -11.50 12.07
C GLN A 23 -15.16 -11.74 11.24
N THR A 24 -14.49 -10.68 10.73
CA THR A 24 -13.36 -10.86 9.79
C THR A 24 -12.17 -11.51 10.46
N LEU A 25 -11.68 -10.95 11.57
CA LEU A 25 -10.53 -11.51 12.29
C LEU A 25 -10.81 -12.92 12.83
N ALA A 26 -12.01 -13.13 13.39
CA ALA A 26 -12.41 -14.45 13.89
C ALA A 26 -12.56 -15.47 12.75
N SER A 27 -13.11 -15.07 11.61
CA SER A 27 -13.26 -15.92 10.43
C SER A 27 -11.90 -16.34 9.85
N ILE A 28 -10.96 -15.39 9.70
CA ILE A 28 -9.60 -15.67 9.23
C ILE A 28 -8.93 -16.71 10.13
N ARG A 29 -9.04 -16.54 11.45
CA ARG A 29 -8.45 -17.49 12.41
C ARG A 29 -9.11 -18.87 12.34
N ALA A 30 -10.44 -18.93 12.23
CA ALA A 30 -11.18 -20.18 12.17
C ALA A 30 -10.95 -20.98 10.89
N SER A 31 -10.83 -20.28 9.75
CA SER A 31 -10.55 -20.89 8.45
C SER A 31 -9.06 -21.12 8.19
N HIS A 32 -8.18 -20.52 9.00
CA HIS A 32 -6.74 -20.42 8.76
C HIS A 32 -6.43 -19.86 7.36
N ARG A 33 -7.20 -18.85 6.93
CA ARG A 33 -7.11 -18.31 5.57
C ARG A 33 -7.34 -16.79 5.55
N LEU A 34 -6.43 -16.07 4.89
CA LEU A 34 -6.57 -14.67 4.53
C LEU A 34 -6.58 -14.55 3.00
N ASP A 35 -7.70 -14.09 2.44
CA ASP A 35 -7.79 -13.69 1.04
C ASP A 35 -7.49 -12.19 0.95
N CYS A 36 -6.39 -11.84 0.28
CA CYS A 36 -5.90 -10.47 0.16
C CYS A 36 -5.81 -10.05 -1.30
N GLY A 37 -6.39 -8.90 -1.63
CA GLY A 37 -6.34 -8.31 -2.96
C GLY A 37 -5.18 -7.35 -3.12
N THR A 38 -4.53 -7.36 -4.27
CA THR A 38 -3.59 -6.34 -4.71
C THR A 38 -4.05 -5.73 -6.02
N VAL A 39 -3.82 -4.42 -6.19
CA VAL A 39 -4.12 -3.76 -7.46
C VAL A 39 -2.87 -3.84 -8.33
N ALA A 40 -3.00 -4.51 -9.49
CA ALA A 40 -1.94 -4.70 -10.47
C ALA A 40 -2.33 -4.02 -11.79
N SER A 41 -1.37 -3.48 -12.51
CA SER A 41 -1.62 -3.02 -13.87
C SER A 41 -1.86 -4.20 -14.81
N LEU A 42 -2.86 -4.10 -15.69
CA LEU A 42 -3.18 -5.14 -16.69
C LEU A 42 -2.03 -5.47 -17.63
N ASP A 43 -1.13 -4.51 -17.87
CA ASP A 43 0.00 -4.67 -18.80
C ASP A 43 1.07 -5.65 -18.27
N ASP A 44 1.02 -6.00 -16.99
CA ASP A 44 1.98 -6.89 -16.32
C ASP A 44 1.44 -8.32 -16.12
N TRP A 45 0.25 -8.62 -16.60
CA TRP A 45 -0.40 -9.91 -16.45
C TRP A 45 0.11 -10.95 -17.45
N ASN A 46 1.30 -11.47 -17.23
CA ASN A 46 1.84 -12.63 -17.96
C ASN A 46 1.70 -13.96 -17.19
N GLY A 47 0.92 -14.00 -16.10
CA GLY A 47 0.52 -15.26 -15.46
C GLY A 47 1.55 -15.95 -14.57
N GLU A 48 2.83 -15.62 -14.62
CA GLU A 48 3.86 -16.36 -13.89
C GLU A 48 4.75 -15.54 -12.94
N ASP A 49 4.85 -14.21 -13.11
CA ASP A 49 5.65 -13.38 -12.20
C ASP A 49 5.02 -12.00 -12.01
N VAL A 50 4.32 -11.82 -10.90
CA VAL A 50 3.89 -10.50 -10.41
C VAL A 50 5.14 -9.77 -9.88
N HIS A 51 6.12 -9.59 -10.75
CA HIS A 51 7.33 -8.86 -10.44
C HIS A 51 7.18 -7.47 -11.03
N GLY A 52 6.77 -6.55 -10.17
CA GLY A 52 7.23 -5.27 -10.50
C GLY A 52 6.31 -4.11 -10.54
N ASP A 53 5.17 -4.11 -10.04
CA ASP A 53 4.38 -2.92 -9.71
C ASP A 53 4.19 -2.81 -8.19
N LEU A 54 3.39 -1.87 -7.73
CA LEU A 54 3.03 -1.78 -6.32
C LEU A 54 2.29 -3.03 -5.81
N SER A 55 1.89 -3.96 -6.70
CA SER A 55 1.29 -5.23 -6.31
C SER A 55 2.28 -6.13 -5.57
N ALA A 56 3.55 -6.12 -5.93
CA ALA A 56 4.58 -6.85 -5.19
C ALA A 56 4.75 -6.30 -3.76
N LEU A 57 4.74 -4.97 -3.59
CA LEU A 57 4.70 -4.34 -2.27
C LEU A 57 3.42 -4.71 -1.52
N GLY A 58 2.27 -4.65 -2.20
CA GLY A 58 0.97 -5.06 -1.66
C GLY A 58 0.98 -6.50 -1.18
N GLY A 59 1.55 -7.42 -1.97
CA GLY A 59 1.69 -8.84 -1.62
C GLY A 59 2.53 -9.08 -0.37
N GLU A 60 3.62 -8.32 -0.19
CA GLU A 60 4.43 -8.40 1.04
C GLU A 60 3.69 -7.85 2.27
N ILE A 61 2.88 -6.80 2.12
CA ILE A 61 2.00 -6.31 3.19
C ILE A 61 0.93 -7.35 3.52
N CYS A 62 0.30 -7.98 2.51
CA CYS A 62 -0.64 -9.09 2.73
C CYS A 62 0.03 -10.23 3.51
N ARG A 63 1.27 -10.58 3.16
CA ARG A 63 2.05 -11.62 3.84
C ARG A 63 2.32 -11.25 5.30
N ALA A 64 2.71 -10.00 5.57
CA ALA A 64 2.94 -9.52 6.92
C ALA A 64 1.67 -9.63 7.79
N VAL A 65 0.51 -9.23 7.24
CA VAL A 65 -0.78 -9.34 7.95
C VAL A 65 -1.17 -10.81 8.18
N ALA A 66 -0.95 -11.69 7.20
CA ALA A 66 -1.19 -13.13 7.37
C ALA A 66 -0.35 -13.70 8.50
N VAL A 67 0.95 -13.44 8.52
CA VAL A 67 1.86 -13.89 9.59
C VAL A 67 1.45 -13.32 10.96
N THR A 68 1.02 -12.06 11.01
CA THR A 68 0.51 -11.44 12.25
C THR A 68 -0.68 -12.21 12.83
N ILE A 69 -1.64 -12.62 12.00
CA ILE A 69 -2.91 -13.22 12.45
C ILE A 69 -2.79 -14.74 12.64
N LEU A 70 -2.10 -15.41 11.71
CA LEU A 70 -2.04 -16.87 11.61
C LEU A 70 -0.75 -17.46 12.19
N GLY A 71 0.31 -16.64 12.33
CA GLY A 71 1.63 -17.09 12.76
C GLY A 71 2.55 -17.54 11.61
N ASP A 72 1.99 -17.74 10.42
CA ASP A 72 2.69 -18.10 9.18
C ASP A 72 1.97 -17.51 7.97
N SER A 73 2.47 -17.77 6.76
CA SER A 73 1.85 -17.32 5.52
C SER A 73 1.25 -18.46 4.67
N GLU A 74 1.10 -19.65 5.20
CA GLU A 74 0.57 -20.81 4.45
C GLU A 74 -0.91 -20.62 4.08
N GLY A 75 -1.67 -19.94 4.96
CA GLY A 75 -3.06 -19.60 4.73
C GLY A 75 -3.30 -18.33 3.90
N LEU A 76 -2.28 -17.69 3.34
CA LEU A 76 -2.44 -16.49 2.50
C LEU A 76 -2.82 -16.88 1.07
N ALA A 77 -3.89 -16.26 0.54
CA ALA A 77 -4.21 -16.26 -0.87
C ALA A 77 -4.20 -14.83 -1.41
N ILE A 78 -3.36 -14.57 -2.41
CA ILE A 78 -3.27 -13.25 -3.05
C ILE A 78 -4.11 -13.27 -4.32
N HIS A 79 -4.95 -12.25 -4.49
CA HIS A 79 -5.78 -12.02 -5.66
C HIS A 79 -5.36 -10.71 -6.32
N ALA A 80 -4.82 -10.77 -7.54
CA ALA A 80 -4.49 -9.59 -8.30
C ALA A 80 -5.73 -9.06 -9.02
N PHE A 81 -5.97 -7.76 -8.92
CA PHE A 81 -7.07 -7.07 -9.60
C PHE A 81 -6.51 -6.06 -10.58
N PRO A 82 -7.05 -5.98 -11.80
CA PRO A 82 -6.54 -5.07 -12.84
C PRO A 82 -6.80 -3.60 -12.50
N ALA A 83 -7.80 -3.32 -11.66
CA ALA A 83 -8.14 -1.97 -11.27
C ALA A 83 -8.69 -1.91 -9.83
N GLU A 84 -8.52 -0.74 -9.19
CA GLU A 84 -8.97 -0.48 -7.83
C GLU A 84 -10.48 -0.73 -7.61
N PRO A 85 -11.41 -0.31 -8.50
CA PRO A 85 -12.84 -0.57 -8.30
C PRO A 85 -13.20 -2.05 -8.17
N GLU A 86 -12.47 -2.93 -8.86
CA GLU A 86 -12.71 -4.38 -8.82
C GLU A 86 -12.24 -4.97 -7.50
N ALA A 87 -11.07 -4.55 -7.00
CA ALA A 87 -10.59 -4.95 -5.68
C ALA A 87 -11.56 -4.48 -4.57
N LEU A 88 -12.04 -3.24 -4.66
CA LEU A 88 -13.00 -2.69 -3.70
C LEU A 88 -14.37 -3.38 -3.77
N ALA A 89 -14.82 -3.78 -4.94
CA ALA A 89 -16.05 -4.57 -5.10
C ALA A 89 -15.91 -5.96 -4.47
N ALA A 90 -14.75 -6.61 -4.66
CA ALA A 90 -14.44 -7.90 -4.03
C ALA A 90 -14.37 -7.79 -2.50
N LEU A 91 -13.77 -6.71 -1.98
CA LEU A 91 -13.73 -6.42 -0.55
C LEU A 91 -15.14 -6.21 0.04
N LYS A 92 -15.98 -5.42 -0.62
CA LYS A 92 -17.37 -5.18 -0.23
C LYS A 92 -18.21 -6.48 -0.26
N ALA A 93 -17.95 -7.34 -1.21
CA ALA A 93 -18.63 -8.64 -1.32
C ALA A 93 -18.11 -9.68 -0.31
N GLY A 94 -17.03 -9.40 0.42
CA GLY A 94 -16.38 -10.34 1.35
C GLY A 94 -15.59 -11.44 0.65
N ALA A 95 -15.33 -11.33 -0.66
CA ALA A 95 -14.49 -12.26 -1.41
C ALA A 95 -13.01 -12.15 -1.01
N ILE A 96 -12.59 -10.99 -0.57
CA ILE A 96 -11.30 -10.73 0.08
C ILE A 96 -11.54 -10.00 1.41
N GLN A 97 -10.63 -10.08 2.35
CA GLN A 97 -10.71 -9.40 3.65
C GLN A 97 -9.85 -8.14 3.71
N LEU A 98 -8.85 -8.05 2.87
CA LEU A 98 -7.90 -6.94 2.79
C LEU A 98 -7.64 -6.61 1.33
N ALA A 99 -7.60 -5.33 0.98
CA ALA A 99 -7.10 -4.86 -0.31
C ALA A 99 -5.92 -3.91 -0.07
N VAL A 100 -4.81 -4.10 -0.77
CA VAL A 100 -3.61 -3.25 -0.65
C VAL A 100 -3.29 -2.64 -2.02
N GLY A 101 -2.92 -1.36 -2.01
CA GLY A 101 -2.65 -0.65 -3.25
C GLY A 101 -3.77 0.28 -3.69
N VAL A 102 -4.64 0.72 -2.77
CA VAL A 102 -5.78 1.58 -3.07
C VAL A 102 -5.51 3.04 -2.70
N SER A 103 -6.22 3.95 -3.36
CA SER A 103 -6.16 5.40 -3.10
C SER A 103 -7.24 5.81 -2.10
N PRO A 104 -6.91 6.43 -0.95
CA PRO A 104 -7.91 6.77 0.04
C PRO A 104 -8.82 7.91 -0.44
N SER A 105 -10.13 7.71 -0.28
CA SER A 105 -11.15 8.69 -0.62
C SER A 105 -12.35 8.56 0.31
N ALA A 106 -12.85 9.68 0.84
CA ALA A 106 -14.01 9.68 1.72
C ALA A 106 -15.26 9.14 1.01
N THR A 107 -15.46 9.48 -0.26
CA THR A 107 -16.58 8.97 -1.07
C THR A 107 -16.49 7.46 -1.28
N VAL A 108 -15.30 6.96 -1.56
CA VAL A 108 -15.04 5.52 -1.75
C VAL A 108 -15.26 4.78 -0.44
N ALA A 109 -14.76 5.28 0.69
CA ALA A 109 -14.99 4.68 2.01
C ALA A 109 -16.49 4.47 2.28
N MET A 110 -17.29 5.51 2.08
CA MET A 110 -18.73 5.47 2.29
C MET A 110 -19.46 4.56 1.29
N GLN A 111 -19.05 4.57 0.03
CA GLN A 111 -19.67 3.75 -1.02
C GLN A 111 -19.47 2.25 -0.81
N TYR A 112 -18.29 1.87 -0.34
CA TYR A 112 -17.91 0.47 -0.21
C TYR A 112 -18.04 -0.06 1.23
N GLY A 113 -18.23 0.81 2.26
CA GLY A 113 -18.29 0.41 3.67
C GLY A 113 -16.93 -0.09 4.17
N ILE A 114 -15.89 0.67 3.85
CA ILE A 114 -14.50 0.33 4.15
C ILE A 114 -13.81 1.45 4.94
N ALA A 115 -12.79 1.07 5.68
CA ALA A 115 -11.82 1.97 6.28
C ALA A 115 -10.46 1.80 5.58
N PHE A 116 -9.64 2.81 5.70
CA PHE A 116 -8.27 2.82 5.18
C PHE A 116 -7.27 2.79 6.32
N GLY A 117 -6.23 1.97 6.17
CA GLY A 117 -5.10 1.96 7.09
C GLY A 117 -4.03 3.00 6.75
N PRO A 118 -2.88 2.95 7.44
CA PRO A 118 -1.78 3.87 7.21
C PRO A 118 -1.19 3.68 5.82
N PRO A 119 -0.60 4.75 5.23
CA PRO A 119 0.08 4.64 3.96
C PRO A 119 1.20 3.60 3.99
N VAL A 120 1.19 2.69 3.01
CA VAL A 120 2.25 1.73 2.75
C VAL A 120 3.21 2.21 1.67
N PHE A 121 2.80 3.22 0.91
CA PHE A 121 3.62 3.88 -0.08
C PHE A 121 3.06 5.28 -0.35
N PHE A 122 3.94 6.21 -0.66
CA PHE A 122 3.58 7.53 -1.18
C PHE A 122 4.06 7.61 -2.62
N ASP A 123 3.12 7.61 -3.56
CA ASP A 123 3.44 7.81 -4.97
C ASP A 123 3.46 9.29 -5.30
N THR A 124 4.39 9.71 -6.13
CA THR A 124 4.52 11.11 -6.54
C THR A 124 4.34 11.24 -8.04
N GLN A 125 3.67 12.30 -8.47
CA GLN A 125 3.69 12.64 -9.89
C GLN A 125 5.01 13.31 -10.25
N ARG A 126 5.69 12.77 -11.26
CA ARG A 126 7.01 13.23 -11.72
C ARG A 126 7.00 13.45 -13.25
N ILE A 127 8.09 14.01 -13.71
CA ILE A 127 8.41 14.11 -15.15
C ILE A 127 9.64 13.25 -15.42
N LEU A 128 9.55 12.36 -16.39
CA LEU A 128 10.63 11.53 -16.89
C LEU A 128 11.20 12.12 -18.19
N VAL A 129 12.48 12.42 -18.19
CA VAL A 129 13.19 13.03 -19.33
C VAL A 129 14.41 12.21 -19.72
N ALA A 130 14.77 12.26 -21.01
CA ALA A 130 16.10 11.79 -21.44
C ALA A 130 17.18 12.75 -20.94
N LYS A 131 18.28 12.22 -20.42
CA LYS A 131 19.44 13.03 -19.95
C LYS A 131 19.98 13.95 -21.04
N GLU A 132 20.07 13.44 -22.27
CA GLU A 132 20.56 14.20 -23.41
C GLU A 132 19.65 15.34 -23.85
N SER A 133 18.39 15.39 -23.37
CA SER A 133 17.47 16.50 -23.64
C SER A 133 17.92 17.82 -23.03
N GLY A 134 18.81 17.78 -22.02
CA GLY A 134 19.27 18.94 -21.27
C GLY A 134 18.21 19.59 -20.38
N VAL A 135 17.02 18.99 -20.24
CA VAL A 135 15.95 19.48 -19.35
C VAL A 135 16.29 19.10 -17.92
N ALA A 136 16.43 20.11 -17.06
CA ALA A 136 16.83 19.92 -15.66
C ALA A 136 15.70 20.24 -14.65
N ASP A 137 14.67 20.97 -15.08
CA ASP A 137 13.55 21.43 -14.26
C ASP A 137 12.29 21.67 -15.10
N LEU A 138 11.18 22.03 -14.47
CA LEU A 138 9.92 22.36 -15.17
C LEU A 138 10.06 23.53 -16.14
N ALA A 139 10.91 24.51 -15.87
CA ALA A 139 11.09 25.65 -16.77
C ALA A 139 11.72 25.22 -18.10
N GLY A 140 12.55 24.18 -18.08
CA GLY A 140 13.13 23.56 -19.28
C GLY A 140 12.13 22.82 -20.17
N LEU A 141 10.87 22.68 -19.75
CA LEU A 141 9.79 22.12 -20.57
C LEU A 141 9.15 23.15 -21.50
N ARG A 142 9.56 24.42 -21.45
CA ARG A 142 9.05 25.47 -22.33
C ARG A 142 9.20 25.05 -23.79
N ASP A 143 8.08 25.14 -24.52
CA ASP A 143 7.96 24.79 -25.95
C ASP A 143 8.31 23.32 -26.27
N ARG A 144 8.34 22.43 -25.26
CA ARG A 144 8.53 21.00 -25.43
C ARG A 144 7.21 20.26 -25.54
N VAL A 145 7.28 19.04 -26.09
CA VAL A 145 6.15 18.10 -26.10
C VAL A 145 6.20 17.28 -24.80
N VAL A 146 5.10 17.29 -24.06
CA VAL A 146 4.91 16.48 -22.87
C VAL A 146 3.81 15.45 -23.12
N CYS A 147 4.11 14.18 -22.93
CA CYS A 147 3.18 13.06 -23.05
C CYS A 147 2.54 12.74 -21.70
N ALA A 148 1.23 12.53 -21.72
CA ALA A 148 0.43 12.12 -20.58
C ALA A 148 -0.57 11.04 -20.99
N LEU A 149 -1.04 10.26 -20.02
CA LEU A 149 -2.20 9.38 -20.24
C LEU A 149 -3.47 10.23 -20.24
N ASP A 150 -4.29 10.05 -21.28
CA ASP A 150 -5.50 10.85 -21.52
C ASP A 150 -6.48 10.79 -20.33
N MET A 151 -7.09 11.93 -20.02
CA MET A 151 -8.07 12.11 -18.94
C MET A 151 -7.57 11.70 -17.54
N SER A 152 -6.28 11.41 -17.38
CA SER A 152 -5.69 10.99 -16.10
C SER A 152 -5.52 12.15 -15.11
N PRO A 153 -5.48 11.88 -13.79
CA PRO A 153 -5.11 12.90 -12.81
C PRO A 153 -3.75 13.54 -13.08
N PRO A 154 -2.69 12.80 -13.47
CA PRO A 154 -1.42 13.42 -13.86
C PRO A 154 -1.50 14.40 -15.02
N GLU A 155 -2.32 14.15 -16.01
CA GLU A 155 -2.52 15.11 -17.12
C GLU A 155 -3.11 16.43 -16.62
N ARG A 156 -4.15 16.35 -15.77
CA ARG A 156 -4.80 17.55 -15.21
C ARG A 156 -3.84 18.34 -14.33
N THR A 157 -3.16 17.68 -13.42
CA THR A 157 -2.17 18.32 -12.53
C THR A 157 -1.05 18.99 -13.33
N LEU A 158 -0.53 18.33 -14.38
CA LEU A 158 0.46 18.95 -15.27
C LEU A 158 -0.07 20.23 -15.87
N ARG A 159 -1.29 20.21 -16.42
CA ARG A 159 -1.92 21.38 -17.05
C ARG A 159 -2.04 22.55 -16.09
N ASP A 160 -2.47 22.28 -14.87
CA ASP A 160 -2.64 23.28 -13.82
C ASP A 160 -1.28 23.87 -13.39
N GLU A 161 -0.27 23.04 -13.16
CA GLU A 161 1.08 23.46 -12.77
C GLU A 161 1.77 24.30 -13.87
N MET A 162 1.69 23.87 -15.13
CA MET A 162 2.29 24.60 -16.26
C MET A 162 1.60 25.94 -16.48
N THR A 163 0.27 25.99 -16.31
CA THR A 163 -0.52 27.23 -16.40
C THR A 163 -0.14 28.18 -15.26
N ALA A 164 -0.09 27.71 -14.01
CA ALA A 164 0.24 28.54 -12.86
C ALA A 164 1.65 29.15 -12.95
N ARG A 165 2.57 28.46 -13.61
CA ARG A 165 3.97 28.92 -13.80
C ARG A 165 4.18 29.69 -15.11
N ASN A 166 3.15 29.87 -15.94
CA ASN A 166 3.24 30.47 -17.27
C ASN A 166 4.31 29.80 -18.16
N ILE A 167 4.33 28.46 -18.18
CA ILE A 167 5.24 27.67 -19.01
C ILE A 167 4.43 27.12 -20.20
N PRO A 168 4.56 27.67 -21.43
CA PRO A 168 3.95 27.11 -22.59
C PRO A 168 4.61 25.76 -22.95
N TYR A 169 3.80 24.79 -23.34
CA TYR A 169 4.22 23.46 -23.77
C TYR A 169 3.18 22.87 -24.72
N ALA A 170 3.54 21.79 -25.43
CA ALA A 170 2.59 21.05 -26.26
C ALA A 170 2.22 19.75 -25.51
N LEU A 171 0.93 19.53 -25.23
CA LEU A 171 0.46 18.28 -24.62
C LEU A 171 0.16 17.28 -25.74
N GLN A 172 0.68 16.06 -25.58
CA GLN A 172 0.31 14.89 -26.37
C GLN A 172 -0.28 13.83 -25.43
N SER A 173 -1.60 13.65 -25.51
CA SER A 173 -2.31 12.64 -24.72
C SER A 173 -2.32 11.30 -25.46
N HIS A 174 -2.15 10.21 -24.71
CA HIS A 174 -2.22 8.83 -25.19
C HIS A 174 -3.33 8.08 -24.47
N SER A 175 -4.05 7.23 -25.19
CA SER A 175 -5.13 6.42 -24.59
C SER A 175 -4.60 5.24 -23.78
N GLU A 176 -3.41 4.76 -24.11
CA GLU A 176 -2.80 3.59 -23.50
C GLU A 176 -1.38 3.88 -23.00
N GLN A 177 -1.01 3.25 -21.87
CA GLN A 177 0.29 3.44 -21.27
C GLN A 177 1.43 2.98 -22.18
N GLY A 178 1.25 1.86 -22.89
CA GLY A 178 2.27 1.35 -23.83
C GLY A 178 2.60 2.32 -24.96
N GLU A 179 1.61 3.09 -25.46
CA GLU A 179 1.84 4.14 -26.47
C GLU A 179 2.65 5.31 -25.89
N LEU A 180 2.30 5.73 -24.66
CA LEU A 180 3.05 6.76 -23.94
C LEU A 180 4.50 6.32 -23.73
N ASP A 181 4.70 5.11 -23.25
CA ASP A 181 6.03 4.55 -22.98
C ASP A 181 6.87 4.47 -24.25
N ALA A 182 6.28 4.02 -25.37
CA ALA A 182 6.95 3.97 -26.66
C ALA A 182 7.38 5.36 -27.14
N ALA A 183 6.49 6.36 -26.98
CA ALA A 183 6.80 7.74 -27.38
C ALA A 183 7.93 8.35 -26.54
N VAL A 184 7.94 8.10 -25.22
CA VAL A 184 9.02 8.52 -24.30
C VAL A 184 10.32 7.79 -24.62
N ALA A 185 10.27 6.48 -24.81
CA ALA A 185 11.47 5.67 -25.11
C ALA A 185 12.21 6.12 -26.37
N VAL A 186 11.48 6.57 -27.41
CA VAL A 186 12.07 7.13 -28.63
C VAL A 186 12.25 8.66 -28.59
N GLN A 187 12.04 9.26 -27.41
CA GLN A 187 12.26 10.69 -27.13
C GLN A 187 11.42 11.65 -28.00
N ARG A 188 10.22 11.22 -28.43
CA ARG A 188 9.27 12.13 -29.10
C ARG A 188 8.72 13.17 -28.13
N CYS A 189 8.66 12.84 -26.86
CA CYS A 189 8.17 13.68 -25.77
C CYS A 189 8.86 13.34 -24.46
N VAL A 190 8.68 14.19 -23.47
CA VAL A 190 8.95 13.83 -22.06
C VAL A 190 7.69 13.26 -21.44
N GLY A 191 7.81 12.28 -20.55
CA GLY A 191 6.65 11.62 -19.92
C GLY A 191 6.24 12.27 -18.61
N THR A 192 4.95 12.45 -18.34
CA THR A 192 4.42 12.73 -17.02
C THR A 192 3.53 11.59 -16.54
N GLY A 193 3.62 11.28 -15.26
CA GLY A 193 2.84 10.21 -14.62
C GLY A 193 3.21 10.01 -13.17
N MET A 194 2.61 9.01 -12.54
CA MET A 194 3.01 8.58 -11.20
C MET A 194 4.41 7.95 -11.26
N GLU A 195 5.24 8.27 -10.26
CA GLU A 195 6.67 7.89 -10.24
C GLU A 195 6.86 6.38 -10.28
N SER A 196 6.03 5.62 -9.57
CA SER A 196 6.04 4.15 -9.60
C SER A 196 5.84 3.62 -11.02
N ARG A 197 4.84 4.12 -11.72
CA ARG A 197 4.53 3.72 -13.10
C ARG A 197 5.62 4.13 -14.08
N LEU A 198 6.09 5.37 -14.00
CA LEU A 198 7.19 5.84 -14.85
C LEU A 198 8.51 5.12 -14.57
N ALA A 199 8.76 4.70 -13.32
CA ALA A 199 9.93 3.91 -12.97
C ALA A 199 9.87 2.51 -13.59
N GLN A 200 8.71 1.88 -13.59
CA GLN A 200 8.44 0.62 -14.28
C GLN A 200 8.64 0.78 -15.80
N SER A 201 8.01 1.79 -16.42
CA SER A 201 8.19 2.09 -17.83
C SER A 201 9.66 2.29 -18.19
N ARG A 202 10.39 3.05 -17.37
CA ARG A 202 11.85 3.24 -17.52
C ARG A 202 12.62 1.93 -17.44
N ALA A 203 12.26 1.03 -16.50
CA ALA A 203 12.90 -0.27 -16.39
C ALA A 203 12.73 -1.11 -17.66
N ASN A 204 11.59 -0.99 -18.33
CA ASN A 204 11.30 -1.67 -19.60
C ASN A 204 12.07 -1.08 -20.80
N PHE A 205 12.75 0.06 -20.64
CA PHE A 205 13.66 0.59 -21.70
C PHE A 205 14.98 -0.19 -21.82
N HIS A 206 15.16 -1.29 -21.06
CA HIS A 206 16.28 -2.22 -21.10
C HIS A 206 17.65 -1.54 -21.00
N ALA A 207 18.50 -1.69 -22.01
CA ALA A 207 19.85 -1.12 -22.03
C ALA A 207 19.87 0.42 -21.88
N ARG A 208 18.77 1.10 -22.14
CA ARG A 208 18.65 2.56 -22.08
C ARG A 208 18.10 3.10 -20.76
N VAL A 209 17.86 2.26 -19.76
CA VAL A 209 17.30 2.68 -18.45
C VAL A 209 18.09 3.83 -17.80
N SER A 210 19.40 3.87 -17.98
CA SER A 210 20.29 4.90 -17.45
C SER A 210 20.25 6.22 -18.23
N ASP A 211 19.62 6.25 -19.40
CA ASP A 211 19.53 7.43 -20.24
C ASP A 211 18.39 8.37 -19.80
N PHE A 212 17.52 7.89 -18.92
CA PHE A 212 16.35 8.63 -18.44
C PHE A 212 16.47 8.94 -16.96
N VAL A 213 16.02 10.14 -16.59
CA VAL A 213 16.01 10.65 -15.22
C VAL A 213 14.69 11.35 -14.91
N PHE A 214 14.33 11.34 -13.64
CA PHE A 214 13.22 12.16 -13.15
C PHE A 214 13.67 13.60 -12.89
N LEU A 215 12.86 14.57 -13.27
CA LEU A 215 13.05 15.95 -12.82
C LEU A 215 12.90 16.02 -11.28
N PRO A 216 13.56 16.99 -10.62
CA PRO A 216 13.52 17.09 -9.15
C PRO A 216 12.11 17.43 -8.61
N GLU A 217 11.29 18.12 -9.39
CA GLU A 217 9.97 18.55 -8.95
C GLU A 217 9.01 17.38 -8.81
N ARG A 218 8.20 17.44 -7.76
CA ARG A 218 7.05 16.58 -7.51
C ARG A 218 5.78 17.41 -7.67
N LEU A 219 4.93 17.03 -8.63
CA LEU A 219 3.72 17.79 -8.98
C LEU A 219 2.53 17.40 -8.11
N ALA A 220 2.47 16.16 -7.65
CA ALA A 220 1.44 15.65 -6.75
C ALA A 220 2.02 14.57 -5.83
N LEU A 221 1.32 14.32 -4.75
CA LEU A 221 1.58 13.24 -3.80
C LEU A 221 0.29 12.46 -3.57
N ALA A 222 0.32 11.15 -3.81
CA ALA A 222 -0.80 10.26 -3.61
C ALA A 222 -0.40 9.17 -2.58
N PRO A 223 -1.06 9.10 -1.42
CA PRO A 223 -0.86 7.98 -0.51
C PRO A 223 -1.51 6.71 -1.10
N VAL A 224 -0.81 5.60 -0.96
CA VAL A 224 -1.28 4.25 -1.29
C VAL A 224 -1.45 3.50 0.02
N VAL A 225 -2.64 2.95 0.26
CA VAL A 225 -3.05 2.44 1.57
C VAL A 225 -3.65 1.04 1.46
N PRO A 226 -3.72 0.28 2.57
CA PRO A 226 -4.60 -0.86 2.69
C PRO A 226 -6.04 -0.39 2.95
N ALA A 227 -7.02 -1.17 2.48
CA ALA A 227 -8.43 -1.01 2.78
C ALA A 227 -9.00 -2.30 3.35
N TYR A 228 -9.89 -2.18 4.33
CA TYR A 228 -10.53 -3.29 5.03
C TYR A 228 -11.97 -2.93 5.42
N PRO A 229 -12.84 -3.90 5.78
CA PRO A 229 -14.20 -3.61 6.19
C PRO A 229 -14.24 -2.68 7.41
N ASP A 230 -15.03 -1.61 7.36
CA ASP A 230 -15.17 -0.63 8.45
C ASP A 230 -15.88 -1.21 9.69
N LYS A 231 -16.63 -2.31 9.51
CA LYS A 231 -17.40 -2.97 10.56
C LYS A 231 -16.57 -3.86 11.50
N ASP A 232 -15.29 -4.10 11.17
CA ASP A 232 -14.38 -4.84 12.06
C ASP A 232 -13.16 -4.01 12.46
N PRO A 233 -13.31 -3.11 13.43
CA PRO A 233 -12.21 -2.26 13.89
C PRO A 233 -11.09 -3.07 14.58
N ALA A 234 -11.34 -4.31 15.02
CA ALA A 234 -10.31 -5.17 15.58
C ALA A 234 -9.36 -5.66 14.49
N PHE A 235 -9.91 -6.07 13.34
CA PHE A 235 -9.11 -6.43 12.17
C PHE A 235 -8.32 -5.23 11.64
N GLY A 236 -8.97 -4.07 11.51
CA GLY A 236 -8.29 -2.85 11.08
C GLY A 236 -7.08 -2.51 11.96
N ARG A 237 -7.24 -2.55 13.29
CA ARG A 237 -6.11 -2.33 14.22
C ARG A 237 -4.96 -3.32 14.01
N VAL A 238 -5.26 -4.59 13.73
CA VAL A 238 -4.21 -5.58 13.43
C VAL A 238 -3.45 -5.22 12.17
N VAL A 239 -4.15 -4.80 11.11
CA VAL A 239 -3.51 -4.34 9.87
C VAL A 239 -2.62 -3.12 10.12
N ASP A 240 -3.16 -2.11 10.81
CA ASP A 240 -2.46 -0.84 11.07
C ASP A 240 -1.19 -1.04 11.90
N TRP A 241 -1.29 -1.83 12.97
CA TRP A 241 -0.14 -2.11 13.84
C TRP A 241 0.87 -3.06 13.20
N THR A 242 0.45 -3.93 12.26
CA THR A 242 1.40 -4.72 11.46
C THR A 242 2.29 -3.82 10.62
N ILE A 243 1.70 -2.84 9.91
CA ILE A 243 2.46 -1.88 9.13
C ILE A 243 3.34 -1.01 10.02
N GLY A 244 2.79 -0.56 11.16
CA GLY A 244 3.55 0.20 12.17
C GLY A 244 4.77 -0.57 12.67
N ALA A 245 4.65 -1.88 12.91
CA ALA A 245 5.76 -2.73 13.35
C ALA A 245 6.87 -2.86 12.29
N LEU A 246 6.52 -2.96 11.01
CA LEU A 246 7.52 -3.01 9.93
C LEU A 246 8.32 -1.71 9.83
N ILE A 247 7.66 -0.56 9.99
CA ILE A 247 8.31 0.76 9.94
C ILE A 247 9.14 0.99 11.22
N GLU A 248 8.64 0.58 12.38
CA GLU A 248 9.37 0.66 13.65
C GLU A 248 10.62 -0.21 13.61
N ALA A 249 10.54 -1.43 13.07
CA ALA A 249 11.68 -2.32 12.88
C ALA A 249 12.76 -1.68 12.02
N GLU A 250 12.38 -1.01 10.92
CA GLU A 250 13.34 -0.25 10.09
C GLU A 250 14.00 0.88 10.89
N ALA A 251 13.21 1.64 11.64
CA ALA A 251 13.72 2.76 12.45
C ALA A 251 14.71 2.31 13.54
N LEU A 252 14.55 1.08 14.04
CA LEU A 252 15.44 0.45 15.02
C LEU A 252 16.60 -0.33 14.38
N GLY A 253 16.67 -0.41 13.05
CA GLY A 253 17.65 -1.22 12.33
C GLY A 253 17.49 -2.72 12.59
N ILE A 254 16.27 -3.16 12.91
CA ILE A 254 15.93 -4.58 13.08
C ILE A 254 15.54 -5.13 11.70
N THR A 255 16.24 -6.16 11.26
CA THR A 255 16.10 -6.79 9.95
C THR A 255 15.70 -8.24 10.09
N LYS A 256 15.34 -8.86 8.98
CA LYS A 256 15.09 -10.30 8.92
C LYS A 256 16.25 -11.11 9.50
N ASP A 257 17.48 -10.72 9.21
CA ASP A 257 18.68 -11.45 9.58
C ASP A 257 19.09 -11.25 11.04
N ASN A 258 18.74 -10.10 11.65
CA ASN A 258 19.20 -9.76 13.00
C ASN A 258 18.09 -9.73 14.06
N VAL A 259 16.85 -10.05 13.73
CA VAL A 259 15.69 -9.93 14.64
C VAL A 259 15.89 -10.73 15.94
N VAL A 260 16.47 -11.92 15.87
CA VAL A 260 16.74 -12.78 17.06
C VAL A 260 17.78 -12.15 17.98
N GLU A 261 18.85 -11.61 17.40
CA GLU A 261 19.92 -10.95 18.18
C GLU A 261 19.46 -9.59 18.72
N SER A 262 18.57 -8.93 18.00
CA SER A 262 18.00 -7.63 18.42
C SER A 262 17.13 -7.75 19.68
N GLY A 263 16.47 -8.88 19.91
CA GLY A 263 15.74 -9.17 21.14
C GLY A 263 16.63 -9.36 22.38
N LYS A 264 17.94 -9.36 22.23
CA LYS A 264 18.91 -9.43 23.34
C LYS A 264 19.53 -8.07 23.69
N ARG A 265 19.14 -6.99 22.98
CA ARG A 265 19.63 -5.64 23.24
C ARG A 265 18.92 -5.04 24.44
N ASP A 266 19.64 -4.22 25.20
CA ASP A 266 19.05 -3.38 26.25
C ASP A 266 18.47 -2.12 25.60
N ASP A 267 17.34 -2.28 24.91
CA ASP A 267 16.61 -1.22 24.18
C ASP A 267 15.11 -1.40 24.41
N MET A 268 14.52 -0.53 25.19
CA MET A 268 13.09 -0.57 25.54
C MET A 268 12.17 -0.58 24.31
N ARG A 269 12.50 0.12 23.22
CA ARG A 269 11.67 0.12 22.01
C ARG A 269 11.77 -1.22 21.29
N ALA A 270 12.95 -1.82 21.23
CA ALA A 270 13.13 -3.17 20.69
C ALA A 270 12.38 -4.20 21.54
N ASP A 271 12.43 -4.09 22.87
CA ASP A 271 11.69 -4.96 23.79
C ASP A 271 10.18 -4.88 23.58
N GLN A 272 9.64 -3.66 23.42
CA GLN A 272 8.23 -3.43 23.13
C GLN A 272 7.82 -4.00 21.77
N LEU A 273 8.64 -3.81 20.76
CA LEU A 273 8.37 -4.34 19.41
C LEU A 273 8.45 -5.87 19.37
N LEU A 274 9.48 -6.46 19.98
CA LEU A 274 9.77 -7.89 19.81
C LEU A 274 9.02 -8.80 20.81
N GLY A 275 8.15 -8.21 21.66
CA GLY A 275 7.24 -8.96 22.51
C GLY A 275 7.75 -9.25 23.92
N HIS A 276 8.78 -8.56 24.39
CA HIS A 276 9.20 -8.62 25.81
C HIS A 276 8.23 -7.81 26.69
N ASP A 277 7.54 -6.81 26.13
CA ASP A 277 6.37 -6.14 26.71
C ASP A 277 5.09 -6.69 26.05
N PHE A 278 4.23 -7.34 26.85
CA PHE A 278 3.04 -8.01 26.36
C PHE A 278 1.83 -7.08 26.09
N ALA A 279 1.91 -5.82 26.46
CA ALA A 279 0.75 -4.92 26.45
C ALA A 279 0.13 -4.77 25.06
N THR A 280 0.93 -4.53 24.02
CA THR A 280 0.45 -4.39 22.64
C THR A 280 -0.15 -5.70 22.12
N ALA A 281 0.51 -6.82 22.33
CA ALA A 281 0.03 -8.14 21.91
C ALA A 281 -1.31 -8.47 22.57
N GLN A 282 -1.44 -8.23 23.88
CA GLN A 282 -2.68 -8.44 24.62
C GLN A 282 -3.82 -7.52 24.11
N ALA A 283 -3.54 -6.25 23.88
CA ALA A 283 -4.51 -5.29 23.37
C ALA A 283 -5.04 -5.67 21.97
N LEU A 284 -4.20 -6.27 21.13
CA LEU A 284 -4.54 -6.73 19.79
C LEU A 284 -5.04 -8.19 19.76
N SER A 285 -5.02 -8.88 20.90
CA SER A 285 -5.32 -10.32 20.98
C SER A 285 -4.44 -11.17 20.05
N LEU A 286 -3.16 -10.85 19.99
CA LEU A 286 -2.14 -11.52 19.19
C LEU A 286 -1.17 -12.34 20.07
N ALA A 287 -0.37 -13.20 19.46
CA ALA A 287 0.75 -13.86 20.14
C ALA A 287 1.77 -12.80 20.62
N HIS A 288 2.43 -13.01 21.74
CA HIS A 288 3.37 -12.03 22.28
C HIS A 288 4.53 -11.71 21.35
N ASP A 289 4.97 -12.69 20.57
CA ASP A 289 6.08 -12.63 19.63
C ASP A 289 5.65 -12.33 18.16
N TRP A 290 4.42 -11.86 17.96
CA TRP A 290 3.85 -11.66 16.63
C TRP A 290 4.71 -10.78 15.73
N ALA A 291 5.22 -9.65 16.23
CA ALA A 291 6.02 -8.73 15.44
C ALA A 291 7.40 -9.31 15.11
N ALA A 292 8.02 -10.03 16.05
CA ALA A 292 9.27 -10.76 15.79
C ALA A 292 9.09 -11.80 14.68
N LYS A 293 7.97 -12.55 14.67
CA LYS A 293 7.63 -13.50 13.62
C LYS A 293 7.43 -12.81 12.26
N VAL A 294 6.72 -11.68 12.24
CA VAL A 294 6.52 -10.91 11.02
C VAL A 294 7.85 -10.45 10.44
N ILE A 295 8.71 -9.84 11.27
CA ILE A 295 10.02 -9.36 10.83
C ILE A 295 10.90 -10.52 10.35
N ALA A 296 10.88 -11.66 11.05
CA ALA A 296 11.62 -12.86 10.62
C ALA A 296 11.11 -13.41 9.28
N ALA A 297 9.81 -13.31 9.00
CA ALA A 297 9.22 -13.80 7.76
C ALA A 297 9.42 -12.84 6.57
N THR A 298 9.17 -11.53 6.78
CA THR A 298 9.10 -10.53 5.71
C THR A 298 10.24 -9.52 5.71
N GLY A 299 11.01 -9.42 6.79
CA GLY A 299 11.92 -8.29 7.02
C GLY A 299 11.19 -7.04 7.48
N ASN A 300 11.91 -5.93 7.62
CA ASN A 300 11.36 -4.62 7.92
C ASN A 300 10.84 -3.91 6.65
N TYR A 301 10.21 -2.74 6.81
CA TYR A 301 9.66 -2.01 5.67
C TYR A 301 10.72 -1.62 4.61
N GLY A 302 11.93 -1.24 5.03
CA GLY A 302 13.03 -0.92 4.12
C GLY A 302 13.47 -2.11 3.27
N GLU A 303 13.54 -3.32 3.87
CA GLU A 303 13.85 -4.56 3.15
C GLU A 303 12.74 -4.92 2.16
N ILE A 304 11.47 -4.76 2.56
CA ILE A 304 10.31 -4.97 1.69
C ILE A 304 10.37 -4.00 0.51
N PHE A 305 10.53 -2.69 0.76
CA PHE A 305 10.66 -1.68 -0.30
C PHE A 305 11.78 -2.01 -1.28
N GLN A 306 12.97 -2.34 -0.76
CA GLN A 306 14.13 -2.64 -1.61
C GLN A 306 13.88 -3.86 -2.50
N ARG A 307 13.20 -4.88 -1.98
CA ARG A 307 12.93 -6.12 -2.70
C ARG A 307 11.84 -5.96 -3.77
N THR A 308 10.86 -5.08 -3.53
CA THR A 308 9.68 -4.94 -4.39
C THR A 308 9.75 -3.78 -5.37
N THR A 309 10.21 -2.62 -4.94
CA THR A 309 10.21 -1.37 -5.72
C THR A 309 11.59 -0.79 -5.94
N GLY A 310 12.40 -0.70 -4.89
CA GLY A 310 13.70 -0.05 -4.93
C GLY A 310 14.69 -0.73 -5.86
N GLY A 311 14.85 -2.05 -5.75
CA GLY A 311 15.77 -2.85 -6.57
C GLY A 311 15.28 -3.02 -8.02
N PRO A 312 14.10 -3.61 -8.24
CA PRO A 312 13.59 -3.89 -9.59
C PRO A 312 13.47 -2.65 -10.46
N TYR A 313 12.94 -1.55 -9.93
CA TYR A 313 12.72 -0.31 -10.71
C TYR A 313 13.77 0.76 -10.52
N ARG A 314 14.79 0.51 -9.68
CA ARG A 314 15.78 1.52 -9.29
C ARG A 314 15.09 2.78 -8.78
N LEU A 315 14.05 2.58 -7.97
CA LEU A 315 13.30 3.66 -7.35
C LEU A 315 13.99 4.06 -6.05
N GLU A 316 14.35 5.31 -5.92
CA GLU A 316 14.88 5.85 -4.68
C GLU A 316 13.78 5.91 -3.61
N ARG A 317 14.16 5.76 -2.35
CA ARG A 317 13.21 5.87 -1.22
C ARG A 317 12.47 7.22 -1.24
N GLY A 318 13.17 8.33 -1.46
CA GLY A 318 12.58 9.65 -1.54
C GLY A 318 11.61 9.93 -0.39
N VAL A 319 10.34 10.25 -0.73
CA VAL A 319 9.28 10.46 0.27
C VAL A 319 8.91 9.19 1.04
N ASN A 320 9.27 8.01 0.56
CA ASN A 320 9.06 6.73 1.22
C ASN A 320 10.18 6.34 2.20
N ALA A 321 11.18 7.20 2.39
CA ALA A 321 12.17 7.04 3.46
C ALA A 321 11.57 7.34 4.83
N LEU A 322 12.25 6.91 5.89
CA LEU A 322 11.90 7.31 7.25
C LEU A 322 11.93 8.84 7.40
N TRP A 323 11.09 9.38 8.28
CA TRP A 323 11.04 10.82 8.57
C TRP A 323 12.40 11.37 9.02
N THR A 324 13.21 10.57 9.73
CA THR A 324 14.57 10.91 10.14
C THR A 324 15.56 11.02 8.96
N GLN A 325 15.19 10.50 7.81
CA GLN A 325 15.95 10.52 6.55
C GLN A 325 15.33 11.48 5.53
N GLY A 326 14.37 12.33 5.96
CA GLY A 326 13.71 13.30 5.10
C GLY A 326 12.49 12.77 4.33
N GLY A 327 12.02 11.57 4.62
CA GLY A 327 10.79 11.00 4.06
C GLY A 327 9.57 11.20 4.94
N LEU A 328 8.48 10.49 4.64
CA LEU A 328 7.18 10.58 5.32
C LEU A 328 6.86 9.33 6.14
N MET A 329 7.65 8.25 6.03
CA MET A 329 7.38 7.04 6.80
C MET A 329 7.74 7.26 8.26
N THR A 330 6.71 7.20 9.11
CA THR A 330 6.84 7.51 10.53
C THR A 330 6.53 6.27 11.35
N PRO A 331 7.46 5.81 12.20
CA PRO A 331 7.22 4.67 13.09
C PRO A 331 6.17 5.02 14.15
N MET A 332 5.33 4.05 14.49
CA MET A 332 4.36 4.15 15.58
C MET A 332 4.92 3.46 16.83
N PRO A 333 4.95 4.14 18.00
CA PRO A 333 5.44 3.52 19.23
C PRO A 333 4.58 2.31 19.66
N MET A 334 5.21 1.17 19.89
CA MET A 334 4.58 -0.09 20.32
C MET A 334 4.40 -0.15 21.85
N ARG A 335 3.63 0.79 22.43
CA ARG A 335 3.42 0.91 23.87
C ARG A 335 1.95 1.10 24.25
#